data_4ec4749750bdb2e8d10295a62b2312db
#
_entry.id   4ec4749750bdb2e8d10295a62b2312db
#
_cell.length_a   1.000
_cell.length_b   1.000
_cell.length_c   1.000
_cell.angle_alpha   90.00
_cell.angle_beta   90.00
_cell.angle_gamma   90.00
#
_symmetry.space_group_name_H-M   'P 1'
#
loop_
_entity.id
_entity.type
_entity.pdbx_description
1 polymer ?
#
loop_
_entity_poly.entity_id
_entity_poly.type
_entity_poly.pdbx_seq_one_letter_code
_entity_poly.pdbx_strand_id
1 'polypeptide(L)'
;MLRIQGRRLKWNLTQNEKMGGIRNRDPRVTSELRWQPGGSPGVIRWTERFGGTVRKRRNSVILLSSTQASEMLNQFQHGNQSRTSLDLGKTETVVSLQEGYVRLSGEAQVSLDNLRMIAKCEDAIFAVRECRVEKVIRFSNTSLRTYKLRPTADWPALEISSILMHRIKGTTPRRDAEAKLRLVSPVQGAVLDTCMGLGYTAILAAFTADSVMAIEKDENVLEMARLNPHSQPLFQDRKITLIHGDATQIIPDFGNATFDIVNHDPPTLSIAGELYADAFYADLLRILKPGGKLLHYTGAPGSRGRRIDLSASVTRRLARAGFANVHNDSETFCVVAARPGRRR
;
A
#
# COMPACT_ATOMS: atom_id res chain seq x y z
N MET A 1 15.84 38.33 8.63
CA MET A 1 15.14 38.25 9.94
C MET A 1 13.65 38.05 9.67
N LEU A 2 13.18 36.83 9.58
CA LEU A 2 11.77 36.47 9.40
C LEU A 2 11.40 35.53 10.56
N ARG A 3 10.56 36.06 11.44
CA ARG A 3 9.95 35.30 12.55
C ARG A 3 8.83 34.41 11.96
N ILE A 4 8.95 33.10 12.11
CA ILE A 4 7.84 32.17 11.95
C ILE A 4 7.43 31.78 13.37
N GLN A 5 6.19 32.12 13.72
CA GLN A 5 5.58 31.82 15.01
C GLN A 5 5.40 30.30 15.14
N GLY A 6 6.06 29.73 16.14
CA GLY A 6 5.88 28.33 16.53
C GLY A 6 4.48 28.08 17.11
N ARG A 7 3.65 27.32 16.43
CA ARG A 7 2.48 26.70 17.03
C ARG A 7 2.83 25.27 17.44
N ARG A 8 2.88 25.05 18.76
CA ARG A 8 2.84 23.69 19.33
C ARG A 8 1.46 23.10 19.08
N LEU A 9 1.34 22.15 18.16
CA LEU A 9 0.16 21.30 18.08
C LEU A 9 0.25 20.23 19.20
N LYS A 10 -0.42 20.50 20.32
CA LYS A 10 -0.74 19.49 21.31
C LYS A 10 -1.95 18.70 20.78
N TRP A 11 -1.76 17.48 20.35
CA TRP A 11 -2.84 16.53 20.20
C TRP A 11 -3.16 15.95 21.58
N ASN A 12 -4.31 16.36 22.14
CA ASN A 12 -4.86 15.76 23.34
C ASN A 12 -5.49 14.41 22.99
N LEU A 13 -4.84 13.32 23.42
CA LEU A 13 -5.46 12.01 23.60
C LEU A 13 -6.35 12.05 24.87
N THR A 14 -7.46 12.78 24.85
CA THR A 14 -8.48 12.67 25.87
C THR A 14 -9.85 12.77 25.24
N GLN A 15 -10.40 11.60 24.89
CA GLN A 15 -11.82 11.27 25.01
C GLN A 15 -12.01 9.79 24.65
N ASN A 16 -11.87 8.93 25.65
CA ASN A 16 -12.66 7.70 25.83
C ASN A 16 -12.23 6.98 27.11
N GLU A 17 -12.39 7.66 28.25
CA GLU A 17 -12.54 6.96 29.51
C GLU A 17 -14.02 7.05 29.90
N LYS A 18 -14.78 6.04 29.50
CA LYS A 18 -15.97 5.52 30.16
C LYS A 18 -16.56 4.41 29.30
N MET A 19 -16.14 3.20 29.54
CA MET A 19 -16.92 1.96 29.60
C MET A 19 -15.96 0.75 29.65
N GLY A 20 -15.95 0.08 30.81
CA GLY A 20 -15.72 -1.35 30.94
C GLY A 20 -14.29 -1.87 30.84
N GLY A 21 -13.67 -2.03 31.98
CA GLY A 21 -12.41 -2.63 32.31
C GLY A 21 -11.94 -3.86 31.53
N ILE A 22 -10.69 -3.79 31.08
CA ILE A 22 -9.67 -4.83 31.22
C ILE A 22 -8.32 -4.10 31.19
N ARG A 23 -7.60 -4.15 32.32
CA ARG A 23 -6.25 -3.60 32.45
C ARG A 23 -5.25 -4.56 31.79
N ASN A 24 -4.51 -4.07 30.82
CA ASN A 24 -3.11 -4.45 30.60
C ASN A 24 -2.44 -3.32 29.79
N ARG A 25 -1.85 -2.37 30.51
CA ARG A 25 -0.94 -1.38 29.96
C ARG A 25 0.49 -1.86 30.23
N ASP A 26 1.24 -2.13 29.15
CA ASP A 26 2.69 -2.16 29.24
C ASP A 26 3.21 -0.71 29.20
N PRO A 27 3.86 -0.19 30.26
CA PRO A 27 4.26 1.22 30.35
C PRO A 27 5.52 1.57 29.53
N ARG A 28 5.96 0.73 28.58
CA ARG A 28 7.24 0.85 27.88
C ARG A 28 7.13 1.33 26.42
N VAL A 29 5.96 1.75 25.95
CA VAL A 29 5.79 2.33 24.61
C VAL A 29 5.55 3.81 24.73
N THR A 30 6.61 4.61 24.75
CA THR A 30 6.55 6.06 24.54
C THR A 30 7.06 6.39 23.15
N SER A 31 6.19 6.81 22.23
CA SER A 31 6.57 7.39 20.95
C SER A 31 6.79 8.90 21.13
N GLU A 32 8.04 9.34 21.15
CA GLU A 32 8.39 10.75 21.06
C GLU A 32 8.64 11.18 19.61
N LEU A 33 7.82 12.10 19.12
CA LEU A 33 8.05 12.84 17.88
C LEU A 33 9.04 13.97 18.16
N ARG A 34 10.27 13.90 17.69
CA ARG A 34 11.22 15.02 17.69
C ARG A 34 11.37 15.58 16.27
N TRP A 35 10.95 16.84 16.12
CA TRP A 35 11.27 17.67 14.96
C TRP A 35 12.67 18.30 15.15
N GLN A 36 13.55 18.15 14.17
CA GLN A 36 14.84 18.88 14.14
C GLN A 36 14.82 19.87 12.98
N PRO A 37 15.02 21.18 13.23
CA PRO A 37 15.17 22.18 12.17
C PRO A 37 16.63 22.20 11.69
N GLY A 38 16.83 22.06 10.38
CA GLY A 38 18.13 22.27 9.79
C GLY A 38 18.60 21.11 8.90
N GLY A 39 18.11 21.06 7.69
CA GLY A 39 18.53 20.11 6.66
C GLY A 39 17.30 19.58 5.95
N SER A 40 17.18 19.80 4.66
CA SER A 40 16.11 19.40 3.73
C SER A 40 14.68 19.17 4.29
N PRO A 41 13.59 19.53 3.63
CA PRO A 41 12.25 19.71 4.19
C PRO A 41 11.84 18.54 5.09
N GLY A 42 11.33 18.86 6.27
CA GLY A 42 11.09 18.02 7.45
C GLY A 42 10.58 16.61 7.18
N VAL A 43 11.47 15.65 7.21
CA VAL A 43 11.15 14.22 7.10
C VAL A 43 10.73 13.71 8.46
N ILE A 44 9.46 13.40 8.65
CA ILE A 44 8.99 12.62 9.79
C ILE A 44 9.38 11.16 9.54
N ARG A 45 10.53 10.75 10.06
CA ARG A 45 10.92 9.33 10.10
C ARG A 45 10.25 8.67 11.29
N TRP A 46 9.46 7.66 11.05
CA TRP A 46 9.09 6.68 12.06
C TRP A 46 10.34 5.84 12.39
N THR A 47 11.05 6.19 13.46
CA THR A 47 12.03 5.31 14.05
C THR A 47 11.38 4.65 15.26
N GLU A 48 10.92 3.43 15.13
CA GLU A 48 10.63 2.58 16.28
C GLU A 48 11.96 2.31 16.99
N ARG A 49 12.23 3.00 18.10
CA ARG A 49 13.24 2.56 19.06
C ARG A 49 12.61 1.51 19.95
N PHE A 50 12.75 0.25 19.59
CA PHE A 50 12.61 -0.84 20.54
C PHE A 50 13.82 -0.82 21.48
N GLY A 51 13.66 -0.20 22.66
CA GLY A 51 14.59 -0.37 23.78
C GLY A 51 14.37 -1.75 24.40
N GLY A 52 15.05 -2.73 23.91
CA GLY A 52 15.07 -4.10 24.42
C GLY A 52 15.70 -5.00 23.38
N THR A 53 16.68 -5.81 23.80
CA THR A 53 17.28 -6.88 23.00
C THR A 53 16.17 -7.85 22.59
N VAL A 54 15.46 -7.55 21.50
CA VAL A 54 14.55 -8.51 20.87
C VAL A 54 15.43 -9.55 20.18
N ARG A 55 15.56 -10.71 20.83
CA ARG A 55 16.00 -11.92 20.16
C ARG A 55 15.16 -12.05 18.90
N LYS A 56 15.81 -12.00 17.73
CA LYS A 56 15.26 -12.25 16.40
C LYS A 56 14.60 -13.65 16.36
N ARG A 57 13.36 -13.77 16.79
CA ARG A 57 12.45 -14.81 16.28
C ARG A 57 11.63 -14.11 15.21
N ARG A 58 12.17 -14.04 13.98
CA ARG A 58 11.37 -13.79 12.79
C ARG A 58 10.52 -15.03 12.56
N ASN A 59 9.41 -15.19 13.28
CA ASN A 59 8.33 -16.04 12.81
C ASN A 59 7.65 -15.25 11.69
N SER A 60 8.17 -15.39 10.46
CA SER A 60 7.48 -14.93 9.27
C SER A 60 6.12 -15.64 9.25
N VAL A 61 5.03 -14.86 9.15
CA VAL A 61 3.69 -15.43 9.04
C VAL A 61 3.64 -16.23 7.74
N ILE A 62 3.30 -17.52 7.83
CA ILE A 62 3.11 -18.37 6.65
C ILE A 62 1.76 -18.00 6.05
N LEU A 63 1.77 -17.71 4.75
CA LEU A 63 0.58 -17.37 3.98
C LEU A 63 0.38 -18.35 2.85
N LEU A 64 -0.84 -18.90 2.77
CA LEU A 64 -1.25 -19.83 1.74
C LEU A 64 -2.50 -19.33 1.03
N SER A 65 -2.56 -19.53 -0.28
CA SER A 65 -3.77 -19.37 -1.08
C SER A 65 -4.23 -20.73 -1.62
N SER A 66 -5.37 -20.73 -2.32
CA SER A 66 -5.87 -21.92 -3.03
C SER A 66 -4.85 -22.49 -4.00
N THR A 67 -4.02 -21.65 -4.63
CA THR A 67 -2.98 -22.08 -5.59
C THR A 67 -1.94 -22.96 -4.89
N GLN A 68 -1.28 -22.43 -3.83
CA GLN A 68 -0.26 -23.22 -3.10
C GLN A 68 -0.84 -24.48 -2.48
N ALA A 69 -2.07 -24.39 -1.94
CA ALA A 69 -2.71 -25.56 -1.34
C ALA A 69 -3.03 -26.64 -2.37
N SER A 70 -3.52 -26.27 -3.56
CA SER A 70 -3.80 -27.20 -4.66
C SER A 70 -2.53 -27.83 -5.22
N GLU A 71 -1.48 -27.03 -5.41
CA GLU A 71 -0.17 -27.52 -5.85
C GLU A 71 0.41 -28.55 -4.88
N MET A 72 0.38 -28.28 -3.57
CA MET A 72 0.83 -29.22 -2.55
C MET A 72 0.00 -30.52 -2.57
N LEU A 73 -1.33 -30.42 -2.62
CA LEU A 73 -2.20 -31.59 -2.66
C LEU A 73 -1.93 -32.48 -3.89
N ASN A 74 -1.70 -31.87 -5.05
CA ASN A 74 -1.36 -32.63 -6.28
C ASN A 74 -0.01 -33.31 -6.17
N GLN A 75 1.02 -32.64 -5.64
CA GLN A 75 2.34 -33.24 -5.47
C GLN A 75 2.34 -34.37 -4.44
N PHE A 76 1.56 -34.26 -3.37
CA PHE A 76 1.43 -35.33 -2.36
C PHE A 76 0.71 -36.60 -2.84
N GLN A 77 0.10 -36.59 -4.01
CA GLN A 77 -0.39 -37.81 -4.66
C GLN A 77 0.76 -38.72 -5.14
N HIS A 78 1.96 -38.12 -5.37
CA HIS A 78 3.10 -38.80 -5.96
C HIS A 78 4.31 -38.94 -5.00
N GLY A 79 4.19 -38.45 -3.77
CA GLY A 79 5.25 -38.52 -2.78
C GLY A 79 4.95 -37.71 -1.52
N ASN A 80 5.89 -37.74 -0.56
CA ASN A 80 5.74 -37.07 0.72
C ASN A 80 6.40 -35.69 0.79
N GLN A 81 6.87 -35.15 -0.34
CA GLN A 81 7.46 -33.82 -0.42
C GLN A 81 6.75 -32.99 -1.47
N SER A 82 6.66 -31.69 -1.22
CA SER A 82 6.12 -30.73 -2.17
C SER A 82 6.99 -29.47 -2.20
N ARG A 83 7.28 -28.99 -3.41
CA ARG A 83 7.87 -27.67 -3.61
C ARG A 83 6.75 -26.65 -3.72
N THR A 84 6.80 -25.62 -2.91
CA THR A 84 5.75 -24.61 -2.81
C THR A 84 6.30 -23.28 -2.30
N SER A 85 5.42 -22.30 -2.15
CA SER A 85 5.72 -21.01 -1.51
C SER A 85 4.89 -20.84 -0.24
N LEU A 86 5.51 -20.32 0.80
CA LEU A 86 4.87 -19.99 2.09
C LEU A 86 4.66 -18.48 2.27
N ASP A 87 4.94 -17.70 1.24
CA ASP A 87 4.89 -16.24 1.20
C ASP A 87 4.31 -15.69 -0.11
N LEU A 88 3.28 -16.39 -0.62
CA LEU A 88 2.50 -16.03 -1.81
C LEU A 88 3.34 -15.87 -3.09
N GLY A 89 4.28 -16.78 -3.31
CA GLY A 89 5.09 -16.84 -4.53
C GLY A 89 6.35 -15.99 -4.51
N LYS A 90 6.74 -15.42 -3.34
CA LYS A 90 7.96 -14.62 -3.24
C LYS A 90 9.22 -15.47 -3.15
N THR A 91 9.15 -16.57 -2.39
CA THR A 91 10.23 -17.55 -2.26
C THR A 91 9.71 -18.97 -2.42
N GLU A 92 10.58 -19.88 -2.85
CA GLU A 92 10.29 -21.32 -2.90
C GLU A 92 10.85 -22.02 -1.67
N THR A 93 10.15 -23.07 -1.22
CA THR A 93 10.59 -23.96 -0.16
C THR A 93 10.08 -25.37 -0.42
N VAL A 94 10.67 -26.35 0.28
CA VAL A 94 10.21 -27.73 0.28
C VAL A 94 9.52 -28.01 1.61
N VAL A 95 8.33 -28.57 1.53
CA VAL A 95 7.52 -29.00 2.68
C VAL A 95 7.32 -30.52 2.63
N SER A 96 7.05 -31.14 3.78
CA SER A 96 6.87 -32.59 3.87
C SER A 96 5.56 -32.97 4.52
N LEU A 97 4.94 -34.04 3.98
CA LEU A 97 3.75 -34.65 4.56
C LEU A 97 4.16 -35.78 5.54
N GLN A 98 3.74 -35.68 6.79
CA GLN A 98 3.98 -36.67 7.84
C GLN A 98 2.71 -36.84 8.67
N GLU A 99 2.25 -38.07 8.85
CA GLU A 99 1.11 -38.41 9.70
C GLU A 99 -0.15 -37.55 9.47
N GLY A 100 -0.47 -37.24 8.23
CA GLY A 100 -1.63 -36.43 7.84
C GLY A 100 -1.46 -34.91 8.03
N TYR A 101 -0.26 -34.46 8.38
CA TYR A 101 0.08 -33.04 8.52
C TYR A 101 1.21 -32.66 7.55
N VAL A 102 1.08 -31.51 6.93
CA VAL A 102 2.15 -30.89 6.15
C VAL A 102 2.99 -30.01 7.07
N ARG A 103 4.27 -30.37 7.22
CA ARG A 103 5.27 -29.58 7.95
C ARG A 103 5.71 -28.43 7.06
N LEU A 104 5.42 -27.18 7.49
CA LEU A 104 5.67 -25.99 6.68
C LEU A 104 7.02 -25.34 7.02
N SER A 105 7.15 -24.73 8.20
CA SER A 105 8.41 -24.12 8.66
C SER A 105 8.40 -24.02 10.19
N GLY A 106 9.53 -24.39 10.83
CA GLY A 106 9.62 -24.44 12.29
C GLY A 106 8.59 -25.40 12.87
N GLU A 107 7.73 -24.91 13.77
CA GLU A 107 6.65 -25.70 14.40
C GLU A 107 5.32 -25.61 13.63
N ALA A 108 5.29 -24.81 12.55
CA ALA A 108 4.05 -24.61 11.79
C ALA A 108 3.71 -25.81 10.93
N GLN A 109 2.48 -26.25 11.04
CA GLN A 109 1.95 -27.36 10.26
C GLN A 109 0.48 -27.15 9.92
N VAL A 110 0.01 -27.80 8.86
CA VAL A 110 -1.38 -27.75 8.41
C VAL A 110 -1.87 -29.16 8.14
N SER A 111 -3.06 -29.52 8.62
CA SER A 111 -3.67 -30.82 8.32
C SER A 111 -4.09 -30.88 6.85
N LEU A 112 -4.13 -32.09 6.28
CA LEU A 112 -4.63 -32.31 4.93
C LEU A 112 -6.06 -31.77 4.75
N ASP A 113 -6.91 -31.83 5.77
CA ASP A 113 -8.29 -31.34 5.67
C ASP A 113 -8.31 -29.81 5.60
N ASN A 114 -7.50 -29.13 6.43
CA ASN A 114 -7.34 -27.68 6.32
C ASN A 114 -6.73 -27.29 4.97
N LEU A 115 -5.77 -28.05 4.46
CA LEU A 115 -5.18 -27.80 3.15
C LEU A 115 -6.23 -27.94 2.02
N ARG A 116 -7.09 -28.98 2.09
CA ARG A 116 -8.24 -29.14 1.17
C ARG A 116 -9.24 -27.99 1.29
N MET A 117 -9.51 -27.51 2.49
CA MET A 117 -10.37 -26.34 2.72
C MET A 117 -9.77 -25.08 2.11
N ILE A 118 -8.47 -24.83 2.28
CA ILE A 118 -7.76 -23.70 1.65
C ILE A 118 -7.83 -23.81 0.14
N ALA A 119 -7.57 -24.99 -0.44
CA ALA A 119 -7.58 -25.22 -1.89
C ALA A 119 -8.92 -24.89 -2.55
N LYS A 120 -10.04 -25.05 -1.83
CA LYS A 120 -11.40 -24.73 -2.30
C LYS A 120 -11.75 -23.25 -2.18
N CYS A 121 -10.95 -22.43 -1.50
CA CYS A 121 -11.27 -21.03 -1.20
C CYS A 121 -10.42 -20.09 -2.08
N GLU A 122 -10.89 -19.81 -3.30
CA GLU A 122 -10.15 -19.04 -4.30
C GLU A 122 -10.06 -17.53 -4.00
N ASP A 123 -10.91 -17.02 -3.11
CA ASP A 123 -11.05 -15.59 -2.87
C ASP A 123 -10.38 -15.10 -1.56
N ALA A 124 -9.63 -15.96 -0.87
CA ALA A 124 -9.00 -15.63 0.39
C ALA A 124 -7.56 -16.15 0.51
N ILE A 125 -6.78 -15.44 1.30
CA ILE A 125 -5.46 -15.86 1.77
C ILE A 125 -5.61 -16.29 3.22
N PHE A 126 -4.87 -17.34 3.60
CA PHE A 126 -4.86 -17.91 4.94
C PHE A 126 -3.49 -17.75 5.59
N ALA A 127 -3.48 -17.32 6.83
CA ALA A 127 -2.32 -17.34 7.69
C ALA A 127 -2.26 -18.68 8.46
N VAL A 128 -1.09 -19.32 8.47
CA VAL A 128 -0.83 -20.51 9.28
C VAL A 128 0.15 -20.15 10.39
N ARG A 129 -0.26 -20.38 11.63
CA ARG A 129 0.57 -20.16 12.83
C ARG A 129 0.48 -21.41 13.69
N GLU A 130 1.59 -22.07 13.91
CA GLU A 130 1.60 -23.38 14.56
C GLU A 130 0.65 -24.37 13.83
N CYS A 131 -0.48 -24.73 14.43
CA CYS A 131 -1.52 -25.58 13.83
C CYS A 131 -2.79 -24.79 13.47
N ARG A 132 -2.82 -23.48 13.68
CA ARG A 132 -4.00 -22.64 13.44
C ARG A 132 -4.00 -22.11 12.02
N VAL A 133 -5.15 -22.19 11.36
CA VAL A 133 -5.39 -21.68 10.01
C VAL A 133 -6.49 -20.63 10.10
N GLU A 134 -6.16 -19.40 9.75
CA GLU A 134 -7.07 -18.26 9.84
C GLU A 134 -7.10 -17.50 8.52
N LYS A 135 -8.27 -17.06 8.08
CA LYS A 135 -8.36 -16.15 6.93
C LYS A 135 -7.69 -14.82 7.25
N VAL A 136 -6.93 -14.29 6.30
CA VAL A 136 -6.35 -12.94 6.39
C VAL A 136 -7.45 -11.92 6.06
N ILE A 137 -8.32 -11.69 7.04
CA ILE A 137 -9.43 -10.76 6.99
C ILE A 137 -9.47 -9.96 8.29
N ARG A 138 -9.78 -8.68 8.19
CA ARG A 138 -9.92 -7.79 9.33
C ARG A 138 -11.20 -7.00 9.21
N PHE A 139 -11.96 -6.90 10.28
CA PHE A 139 -13.05 -5.97 10.43
C PHE A 139 -12.62 -4.80 11.32
N SER A 140 -12.84 -3.58 10.87
CA SER A 140 -12.57 -2.38 11.64
C SER A 140 -13.86 -1.83 12.24
N ASN A 141 -13.93 -1.79 13.55
CA ASN A 141 -15.07 -1.21 14.27
C ASN A 141 -15.16 0.32 14.08
N THR A 142 -14.05 0.98 13.79
CA THR A 142 -14.01 2.43 13.57
C THR A 142 -14.56 2.82 12.21
N SER A 143 -14.13 2.14 11.14
CA SER A 143 -14.57 2.43 9.77
C SER A 143 -15.79 1.62 9.35
N LEU A 144 -16.21 0.62 10.14
CA LEU A 144 -17.25 -0.38 9.82
C LEU A 144 -17.00 -1.08 8.47
N ARG A 145 -15.72 -1.33 8.14
CA ARG A 145 -15.28 -1.95 6.89
C ARG A 145 -14.53 -3.24 7.14
N THR A 146 -14.62 -4.11 6.16
CA THR A 146 -13.84 -5.35 6.11
C THR A 146 -12.67 -5.18 5.16
N TYR A 147 -11.49 -5.60 5.57
CA TYR A 147 -10.25 -5.57 4.80
C TYR A 147 -9.75 -6.98 4.62
N LYS A 148 -9.41 -7.39 3.42
CA LYS A 148 -8.78 -8.69 3.16
C LYS A 148 -7.77 -8.62 2.02
N LEU A 149 -6.78 -9.51 2.09
CA LEU A 149 -5.93 -9.80 0.94
C LEU A 149 -6.60 -10.87 0.08
N ARG A 150 -6.67 -10.61 -1.21
CA ARG A 150 -7.21 -11.53 -2.21
C ARG A 150 -6.10 -12.08 -3.09
N PRO A 151 -6.01 -13.40 -3.28
CA PRO A 151 -5.00 -13.98 -4.15
C PRO A 151 -5.22 -13.55 -5.60
N THR A 152 -4.13 -13.42 -6.33
CA THR A 152 -4.10 -13.19 -7.79
C THR A 152 -2.99 -14.05 -8.40
N ALA A 153 -2.78 -13.95 -9.70
CA ALA A 153 -1.72 -14.70 -10.38
C ALA A 153 -0.30 -14.23 -10.00
N ASP A 154 -0.16 -13.05 -9.35
CA ASP A 154 1.14 -12.56 -8.83
C ASP A 154 1.00 -11.93 -7.43
N TRP A 155 1.03 -10.60 -7.31
CA TRP A 155 0.92 -9.92 -6.04
C TRP A 155 -0.54 -9.81 -5.58
N PRO A 156 -0.84 -10.02 -4.29
CA PRO A 156 -2.22 -9.98 -3.80
C PRO A 156 -2.93 -8.66 -4.08
N ALA A 157 -4.23 -8.71 -4.27
CA ALA A 157 -5.06 -7.51 -4.29
C ALA A 157 -5.59 -7.20 -2.89
N LEU A 158 -5.80 -5.91 -2.59
CA LEU A 158 -6.56 -5.46 -1.43
C LEU A 158 -8.03 -5.38 -1.79
N GLU A 159 -8.89 -5.93 -0.94
CA GLU A 159 -10.34 -5.79 -1.03
C GLU A 159 -10.86 -5.11 0.23
N ILE A 160 -11.64 -4.04 0.07
CA ILE A 160 -12.28 -3.30 1.17
C ILE A 160 -13.78 -3.36 0.98
N SER A 161 -14.51 -4.00 1.91
CA SER A 161 -15.97 -4.17 1.86
C SER A 161 -16.46 -4.63 0.48
N SER A 162 -15.87 -5.72 -0.03
CA SER A 162 -16.16 -6.32 -1.34
C SER A 162 -15.80 -5.46 -2.56
N ILE A 163 -15.05 -4.37 -2.37
CA ILE A 163 -14.53 -3.55 -3.46
C ILE A 163 -13.04 -3.83 -3.62
N LEU A 164 -12.65 -4.29 -4.80
CA LEU A 164 -11.24 -4.46 -5.14
C LEU A 164 -10.57 -3.10 -5.33
N MET A 165 -9.45 -2.90 -4.64
CA MET A 165 -8.63 -1.69 -4.74
C MET A 165 -7.59 -1.78 -5.87
N HIS A 166 -7.35 -2.98 -6.40
CA HIS A 166 -6.41 -3.22 -7.49
C HIS A 166 -7.13 -3.78 -8.70
N ARG A 167 -6.60 -3.49 -9.87
CA ARG A 167 -7.05 -4.11 -11.12
C ARG A 167 -6.57 -5.55 -11.18
N ILE A 168 -7.51 -6.48 -11.43
CA ILE A 168 -7.22 -7.92 -11.58
C ILE A 168 -7.83 -8.52 -12.86
N LYS A 169 -8.67 -7.75 -13.57
CA LYS A 169 -9.30 -8.18 -14.83
C LYS A 169 -8.39 -7.80 -16.00
N GLY A 170 -7.89 -8.80 -16.70
CA GLY A 170 -6.98 -8.63 -17.85
C GLY A 170 -5.55 -8.19 -17.48
N THR A 171 -5.27 -8.07 -16.18
CA THR A 171 -3.95 -7.71 -15.64
C THR A 171 -3.80 -8.27 -14.22
N THR A 172 -2.66 -8.01 -13.59
CA THR A 172 -2.42 -8.32 -12.18
C THR A 172 -1.96 -7.05 -11.45
N PRO A 173 -2.04 -6.98 -10.11
CA PRO A 173 -1.62 -5.79 -9.38
C PRO A 173 -0.19 -5.34 -9.69
N ARG A 174 0.74 -6.28 -9.84
CA ARG A 174 2.13 -5.98 -10.22
C ARG A 174 2.21 -5.41 -11.63
N ARG A 175 1.62 -6.10 -12.62
CA ARG A 175 1.66 -5.67 -14.02
C ARG A 175 0.97 -4.32 -14.23
N ASP A 176 -0.12 -4.05 -13.50
CA ASP A 176 -0.80 -2.76 -13.54
C ASP A 176 0.11 -1.64 -13.01
N ALA A 177 0.77 -1.85 -11.86
CA ALA A 177 1.70 -0.89 -11.30
C ALA A 177 2.92 -0.65 -12.23
N GLU A 178 3.48 -1.70 -12.83
CA GLU A 178 4.54 -1.59 -13.83
C GLU A 178 4.08 -0.80 -15.08
N ALA A 179 2.87 -1.05 -15.57
CA ALA A 179 2.30 -0.34 -16.71
C ALA A 179 2.11 1.16 -16.41
N LYS A 180 1.58 1.47 -15.22
CA LYS A 180 1.43 2.84 -14.73
C LYS A 180 2.76 3.59 -14.69
N LEU A 181 3.81 3.00 -14.12
CA LEU A 181 5.13 3.63 -14.03
C LEU A 181 5.80 3.82 -15.38
N ARG A 182 5.56 2.96 -16.37
CA ARG A 182 6.06 3.15 -17.76
C ARG A 182 5.59 4.46 -18.37
N LEU A 183 4.39 4.94 -18.03
CA LEU A 183 3.85 6.21 -18.57
C LEU A 183 4.65 7.44 -18.11
N VAL A 184 5.30 7.36 -16.98
CA VAL A 184 6.10 8.46 -16.42
C VAL A 184 7.61 8.20 -16.49
N SER A 185 8.03 7.15 -17.17
CA SER A 185 9.45 6.80 -17.34
C SER A 185 10.25 7.93 -18.00
N PRO A 186 11.56 8.06 -17.69
CA PRO A 186 12.29 7.32 -16.66
C PRO A 186 11.84 7.72 -15.25
N VAL A 187 11.69 6.72 -14.36
CA VAL A 187 11.35 6.96 -12.95
C VAL A 187 12.64 7.25 -12.19
N GLN A 188 12.94 8.53 -12.02
CA GLN A 188 14.17 9.02 -11.39
C GLN A 188 13.85 10.19 -10.45
N GLY A 189 14.80 10.54 -9.58
CA GLY A 189 14.65 11.64 -8.63
C GLY A 189 13.74 11.30 -7.46
N ALA A 190 13.03 12.30 -6.95
CA ALA A 190 12.11 12.18 -5.83
C ALA A 190 10.70 11.86 -6.33
N VAL A 191 10.11 10.79 -5.83
CA VAL A 191 8.76 10.31 -6.18
C VAL A 191 7.82 10.45 -4.99
N LEU A 192 6.61 10.93 -5.20
CA LEU A 192 5.52 10.93 -4.22
C LEU A 192 4.42 9.96 -4.68
N ASP A 193 4.00 9.07 -3.80
CA ASP A 193 2.78 8.25 -3.93
C ASP A 193 1.77 8.74 -2.90
N THR A 194 0.66 9.32 -3.36
CA THR A 194 -0.29 10.04 -2.49
C THR A 194 -1.34 9.15 -1.83
N CYS A 195 -1.58 7.96 -2.37
CA CYS A 195 -2.57 7.00 -1.87
C CYS A 195 -1.99 5.60 -2.09
N MET A 196 -1.10 5.22 -1.20
CA MET A 196 -0.19 4.10 -1.39
C MET A 196 -0.87 2.73 -1.50
N GLY A 197 -1.94 2.49 -0.72
CA GLY A 197 -2.57 1.17 -0.65
C GLY A 197 -1.61 0.09 -0.16
N LEU A 198 -1.40 -0.97 -0.95
CA LEU A 198 -0.38 -2.00 -0.66
C LEU A 198 1.04 -1.57 -1.10
N GLY A 199 1.20 -0.39 -1.69
CA GLY A 199 2.48 0.23 -2.01
C GLY A 199 3.20 -0.29 -3.24
N TYR A 200 2.53 -0.95 -4.14
CA TYR A 200 3.18 -1.59 -5.29
C TYR A 200 3.86 -0.60 -6.23
N THR A 201 3.22 0.53 -6.51
CA THR A 201 3.81 1.63 -7.28
C THR A 201 5.02 2.24 -6.58
N ALA A 202 4.92 2.50 -5.27
CA ALA A 202 6.03 3.03 -4.47
C ALA A 202 7.23 2.08 -4.44
N ILE A 203 6.99 0.76 -4.26
CA ILE A 203 8.03 -0.26 -4.25
C ILE A 203 8.73 -0.34 -5.61
N LEU A 204 7.97 -0.40 -6.69
CA LEU A 204 8.54 -0.49 -8.04
C LEU A 204 9.27 0.80 -8.43
N ALA A 205 8.77 1.97 -8.03
CA ALA A 205 9.45 3.24 -8.24
C ALA A 205 10.81 3.29 -7.52
N ALA A 206 10.92 2.72 -6.33
CA ALA A 206 12.16 2.73 -5.53
C ALA A 206 13.33 1.98 -6.20
N PHE A 207 13.09 1.10 -7.19
CA PHE A 207 14.18 0.45 -7.91
C PHE A 207 15.07 1.46 -8.64
N THR A 208 14.50 2.53 -9.19
CA THR A 208 15.22 3.49 -10.02
C THR A 208 15.19 4.93 -9.48
N ALA A 209 14.19 5.29 -8.67
CA ALA A 209 14.11 6.58 -8.00
C ALA A 209 15.23 6.77 -6.96
N ASP A 210 15.58 8.02 -6.68
CA ASP A 210 16.51 8.37 -5.60
C ASP A 210 15.83 8.24 -4.23
N SER A 211 14.57 8.65 -4.16
CA SER A 211 13.73 8.54 -2.96
C SER A 211 12.26 8.42 -3.33
N VAL A 212 11.50 7.73 -2.49
CA VAL A 212 10.05 7.60 -2.62
C VAL A 212 9.41 8.00 -1.30
N MET A 213 8.43 8.87 -1.36
CA MET A 213 7.56 9.18 -0.22
C MET A 213 6.19 8.60 -0.52
N ALA A 214 5.63 7.82 0.41
CA ALA A 214 4.36 7.13 0.24
C ALA A 214 3.41 7.48 1.38
N ILE A 215 2.23 7.98 1.04
CA ILE A 215 1.21 8.40 2.01
C ILE A 215 0.06 7.41 2.00
N GLU A 216 -0.37 6.97 3.19
CA GLU A 216 -1.57 6.15 3.37
C GLU A 216 -2.37 6.66 4.57
N LYS A 217 -3.66 6.90 4.36
CA LYS A 217 -4.55 7.43 5.40
C LYS A 217 -5.13 6.35 6.30
N ASP A 218 -5.40 5.17 5.75
CA ASP A 218 -6.11 4.11 6.45
C ASP A 218 -5.13 3.15 7.15
N GLU A 219 -5.13 3.18 8.49
CA GLU A 219 -4.29 2.30 9.31
C GLU A 219 -4.56 0.81 9.02
N ASN A 220 -5.80 0.43 8.71
CA ASN A 220 -6.12 -0.96 8.38
C ASN A 220 -5.49 -1.39 7.05
N VAL A 221 -5.35 -0.47 6.09
CA VAL A 221 -4.61 -0.71 4.84
C VAL A 221 -3.13 -0.91 5.13
N LEU A 222 -2.52 -0.09 6.01
CA LEU A 222 -1.14 -0.28 6.47
C LEU A 222 -0.93 -1.63 7.15
N GLU A 223 -1.90 -2.10 7.94
CA GLU A 223 -1.82 -3.42 8.55
C GLU A 223 -1.92 -4.56 7.53
N MET A 224 -2.77 -4.42 6.49
CA MET A 224 -2.80 -5.38 5.39
C MET A 224 -1.47 -5.38 4.62
N ALA A 225 -0.87 -4.22 4.41
CA ALA A 225 0.46 -4.11 3.80
C ALA A 225 1.55 -4.78 4.66
N ARG A 226 1.51 -4.66 5.99
CA ARG A 226 2.45 -5.36 6.89
C ARG A 226 2.32 -6.88 6.80
N LEU A 227 1.11 -7.40 6.60
CA LEU A 227 0.87 -8.83 6.42
C LEU A 227 1.27 -9.34 5.03
N ASN A 228 1.29 -8.48 4.02
CA ASN A 228 1.61 -8.85 2.66
C ASN A 228 3.13 -8.99 2.42
N PRO A 229 3.65 -10.17 2.05
CA PRO A 229 5.07 -10.36 1.80
C PRO A 229 5.62 -9.45 0.70
N HIS A 230 4.81 -9.13 -0.31
CA HIS A 230 5.21 -8.27 -1.43
C HIS A 230 5.24 -6.78 -1.06
N SER A 231 4.62 -6.38 0.05
CA SER A 231 4.68 -5.02 0.58
C SER A 231 5.83 -4.78 1.56
N GLN A 232 6.61 -5.81 1.91
CA GLN A 232 7.69 -5.69 2.89
C GLN A 232 8.75 -4.62 2.55
N PRO A 233 9.09 -4.36 1.27
CA PRO A 233 10.02 -3.27 0.94
C PRO A 233 9.56 -1.89 1.42
N LEU A 234 8.25 -1.61 1.56
CA LEU A 234 7.74 -0.37 2.15
C LEU A 234 8.31 -0.08 3.54
N PHE A 235 8.60 -1.12 4.31
CA PHE A 235 9.05 -1.03 5.70
C PHE A 235 10.55 -1.27 5.86
N GLN A 236 11.23 -1.70 4.82
CA GLN A 236 12.62 -2.16 4.87
C GLN A 236 13.56 -1.37 3.96
N ASP A 237 13.06 -0.85 2.83
CA ASP A 237 13.86 -0.11 1.87
C ASP A 237 14.12 1.32 2.40
N ARG A 238 15.38 1.70 2.49
CA ARG A 238 15.80 3.03 2.97
C ARG A 238 15.42 4.17 2.04
N LYS A 239 15.14 3.88 0.78
CA LYS A 239 14.65 4.86 -0.21
C LYS A 239 13.19 5.23 0.02
N ILE A 240 12.40 4.37 0.71
CA ILE A 240 10.97 4.59 0.92
C ILE A 240 10.74 5.21 2.29
N THR A 241 10.09 6.38 2.29
CA THR A 241 9.57 7.01 3.50
C THR A 241 8.07 6.87 3.52
N LEU A 242 7.57 6.04 4.45
CA LEU A 242 6.14 5.83 4.65
C LEU A 242 5.57 6.87 5.62
N ILE A 243 4.47 7.52 5.24
CA ILE A 243 3.75 8.50 6.06
C ILE A 243 2.31 8.00 6.26
N HIS A 244 1.93 7.79 7.52
CA HIS A 244 0.53 7.55 7.88
C HIS A 244 -0.19 8.88 8.06
N GLY A 245 -1.14 9.19 7.20
CA GLY A 245 -1.93 10.41 7.29
C GLY A 245 -2.68 10.77 6.01
N ASP A 246 -3.42 11.87 6.08
CA ASP A 246 -4.25 12.37 4.99
C ASP A 246 -3.42 13.21 4.01
N ALA A 247 -3.38 12.81 2.74
CA ALA A 247 -2.66 13.52 1.71
C ALA A 247 -3.12 14.99 1.55
N THR A 248 -4.40 15.28 1.78
CA THR A 248 -4.94 16.64 1.72
C THR A 248 -4.40 17.56 2.82
N GLN A 249 -3.93 16.98 3.92
CA GLN A 249 -3.35 17.73 5.05
C GLN A 249 -1.82 17.77 4.99
N ILE A 250 -1.20 16.75 4.41
CA ILE A 250 0.26 16.60 4.36
C ILE A 250 0.87 17.37 3.18
N ILE A 251 0.25 17.29 2.00
CA ILE A 251 0.79 17.88 0.77
C ILE A 251 0.93 19.40 0.82
N PRO A 252 0.03 20.18 1.46
CA PRO A 252 0.20 21.62 1.63
C PRO A 252 1.50 22.03 2.33
N ASP A 253 2.04 21.18 3.22
CA ASP A 253 3.26 21.43 3.97
C ASP A 253 4.54 21.14 3.17
N PHE A 254 4.44 20.48 2.02
CA PHE A 254 5.59 20.23 1.16
C PHE A 254 6.05 21.52 0.46
N GLY A 255 7.36 21.65 0.33
CA GLY A 255 7.98 22.74 -0.41
C GLY A 255 7.59 22.74 -1.90
N ASN A 256 7.69 23.90 -2.54
CA ASN A 256 7.53 24.00 -3.98
C ASN A 256 8.62 23.22 -4.73
N ALA A 257 8.27 22.61 -5.86
CA ALA A 257 9.23 21.91 -6.72
C ALA A 257 10.07 20.85 -5.98
N THR A 258 9.43 20.02 -5.20
CA THR A 258 10.07 18.96 -4.38
C THR A 258 10.20 17.66 -5.15
N PHE A 259 9.17 17.27 -5.93
CA PHE A 259 9.09 15.95 -6.54
C PHE A 259 9.28 16.01 -8.05
N ASP A 260 9.95 14.98 -8.59
CA ASP A 260 10.09 14.77 -10.03
C ASP A 260 8.86 14.05 -10.60
N ILE A 261 8.26 13.16 -9.81
CA ILE A 261 7.07 12.40 -10.18
C ILE A 261 6.10 12.38 -9.00
N VAL A 262 4.81 12.55 -9.32
CA VAL A 262 3.71 12.30 -8.38
C VAL A 262 2.83 11.19 -8.97
N ASN A 263 2.71 10.07 -8.24
CA ASN A 263 1.69 9.06 -8.46
C ASN A 263 0.48 9.40 -7.59
N HIS A 264 -0.67 9.62 -8.23
CA HIS A 264 -1.93 9.92 -7.58
C HIS A 264 -2.95 8.85 -7.97
N ASP A 265 -3.10 7.84 -7.11
CA ASP A 265 -4.04 6.72 -7.29
C ASP A 265 -5.10 6.74 -6.18
N PRO A 266 -6.01 7.74 -6.20
CA PRO A 266 -6.96 7.96 -5.13
C PRO A 266 -8.09 6.92 -5.15
N PRO A 267 -8.77 6.70 -4.01
CA PRO A 267 -10.07 6.05 -4.00
C PRO A 267 -11.05 6.74 -4.94
N THR A 268 -12.17 6.07 -5.27
CA THR A 268 -13.15 6.64 -6.19
C THR A 268 -13.67 8.01 -5.73
N LEU A 269 -14.00 8.89 -6.66
CA LEU A 269 -14.50 10.25 -6.42
C LEU A 269 -15.63 10.30 -5.36
N SER A 270 -16.47 9.27 -5.29
CA SER A 270 -17.57 9.20 -4.30
C SER A 270 -17.10 8.96 -2.86
N ILE A 271 -15.86 8.51 -2.67
CA ILE A 271 -15.29 8.19 -1.36
C ILE A 271 -14.34 9.29 -0.91
N ALA A 272 -13.59 9.87 -1.85
CA ALA A 272 -12.51 10.82 -1.57
C ALA A 272 -12.56 12.00 -2.56
N GLY A 273 -13.70 12.70 -2.61
CA GLY A 273 -13.91 13.82 -3.53
C GLY A 273 -12.92 14.95 -3.37
N GLU A 274 -12.41 15.15 -2.15
CA GLU A 274 -11.38 16.14 -1.81
C GLU A 274 -10.07 15.93 -2.57
N LEU A 275 -9.71 14.69 -2.88
CA LEU A 275 -8.52 14.35 -3.66
C LEU A 275 -8.66 14.66 -5.15
N TYR A 276 -9.86 14.99 -5.58
CA TYR A 276 -10.17 15.43 -6.94
C TYR A 276 -10.46 16.95 -7.01
N ALA A 277 -10.30 17.68 -5.90
CA ALA A 277 -10.57 19.12 -5.84
C ALA A 277 -9.53 19.95 -6.63
N ASP A 278 -9.96 21.09 -7.18
CA ASP A 278 -9.06 21.99 -7.94
C ASP A 278 -7.92 22.52 -7.05
N ALA A 279 -8.20 22.78 -5.76
CA ALA A 279 -7.18 23.16 -4.78
C ALA A 279 -6.12 22.07 -4.61
N PHE A 280 -6.53 20.78 -4.55
CA PHE A 280 -5.60 19.68 -4.46
C PHE A 280 -4.73 19.54 -5.72
N TYR A 281 -5.30 19.74 -6.90
CA TYR A 281 -4.53 19.75 -8.15
C TYR A 281 -3.55 20.93 -8.22
N ALA A 282 -3.90 22.08 -7.68
CA ALA A 282 -2.98 23.23 -7.58
C ALA A 282 -1.78 22.89 -6.66
N ASP A 283 -2.02 22.19 -5.55
CA ASP A 283 -0.96 21.72 -4.68
C ASP A 283 -0.08 20.66 -5.36
N LEU A 284 -0.66 19.69 -6.08
CA LEU A 284 0.12 18.73 -6.87
C LEU A 284 1.02 19.43 -7.91
N LEU A 285 0.48 20.44 -8.60
CA LEU A 285 1.27 21.23 -9.54
C LEU A 285 2.41 21.98 -8.84
N ARG A 286 2.13 22.59 -7.69
CA ARG A 286 3.10 23.37 -6.89
C ARG A 286 4.28 22.53 -6.43
N ILE A 287 4.03 21.33 -5.93
CA ILE A 287 5.07 20.43 -5.39
C ILE A 287 5.88 19.71 -6.45
N LEU A 288 5.38 19.56 -7.68
CA LEU A 288 6.16 19.03 -8.80
C LEU A 288 7.27 20.01 -9.20
N LYS A 289 8.42 19.50 -9.59
CA LYS A 289 9.48 20.29 -10.23
C LYS A 289 9.06 20.73 -11.64
N PRO A 290 9.61 21.84 -12.19
CA PRO A 290 9.43 22.14 -13.59
C PRO A 290 9.81 20.96 -14.48
N GLY A 291 8.90 20.54 -15.37
CA GLY A 291 9.03 19.31 -16.17
C GLY A 291 8.67 18.02 -15.46
N GLY A 292 8.39 18.07 -14.16
CA GLY A 292 7.97 16.91 -13.37
C GLY A 292 6.61 16.38 -13.85
N LYS A 293 6.37 15.08 -13.63
CA LYS A 293 5.23 14.35 -14.18
C LYS A 293 4.22 13.96 -13.10
N LEU A 294 2.94 14.06 -13.44
CA LEU A 294 1.81 13.55 -12.68
C LEU A 294 1.24 12.32 -13.39
N LEU A 295 1.07 11.25 -12.65
CA LEU A 295 0.29 10.08 -13.04
C LEU A 295 -0.97 10.05 -12.17
N HIS A 296 -2.16 10.12 -12.76
CA HIS A 296 -3.43 10.15 -12.03
C HIS A 296 -4.35 9.02 -12.50
N TYR A 297 -4.60 8.04 -11.65
CA TYR A 297 -5.54 6.96 -11.94
C TYR A 297 -6.98 7.45 -11.80
N THR A 298 -7.82 7.17 -12.79
CA THR A 298 -9.23 7.61 -12.83
C THR A 298 -10.23 6.46 -12.82
N GLY A 299 -9.74 5.22 -12.93
CA GLY A 299 -10.57 4.03 -13.05
C GLY A 299 -11.11 3.78 -14.45
N ALA A 300 -11.61 2.56 -14.67
CA ALA A 300 -12.19 2.17 -15.95
C ALA A 300 -13.45 2.99 -16.26
N PRO A 301 -13.61 3.47 -17.50
CA PRO A 301 -14.84 4.15 -17.94
C PRO A 301 -16.07 3.26 -17.71
N GLY A 302 -17.16 3.84 -17.22
CA GLY A 302 -18.43 3.11 -17.04
C GLY A 302 -18.48 2.12 -15.87
N SER A 303 -17.42 1.98 -15.08
CA SER A 303 -17.40 1.12 -13.90
C SER A 303 -18.34 1.66 -12.81
N ARG A 304 -19.62 1.40 -12.86
CA ARG A 304 -20.73 1.71 -11.93
C ARG A 304 -21.82 2.63 -12.46
N GLY A 305 -22.25 2.45 -13.74
CA GLY A 305 -23.49 3.04 -14.22
C GLY A 305 -23.57 4.58 -14.22
N ARG A 306 -22.45 5.28 -14.10
CA ARG A 306 -22.42 6.74 -14.13
C ARG A 306 -22.14 7.24 -15.54
N ARG A 307 -22.98 8.15 -16.01
CA ARG A 307 -22.81 8.90 -17.29
C ARG A 307 -21.63 9.87 -17.27
N ILE A 308 -20.83 9.94 -16.20
CA ILE A 308 -19.72 10.88 -16.07
C ILE A 308 -18.44 10.18 -16.50
N ASP A 309 -17.84 10.69 -17.57
CA ASP A 309 -16.46 10.34 -17.93
C ASP A 309 -15.50 11.07 -16.97
N LEU A 310 -15.08 10.34 -15.93
CA LEU A 310 -14.18 10.88 -14.90
C LEU A 310 -12.82 11.25 -15.50
N SER A 311 -12.33 10.46 -16.45
CA SER A 311 -11.04 10.71 -17.12
C SER A 311 -11.06 12.03 -17.88
N ALA A 312 -12.11 12.28 -18.69
CA ALA A 312 -12.27 13.55 -19.38
C ALA A 312 -12.46 14.73 -18.42
N SER A 313 -13.15 14.53 -17.29
CA SER A 313 -13.29 15.55 -16.26
C SER A 313 -11.95 15.91 -15.61
N VAL A 314 -11.17 14.91 -15.21
CA VAL A 314 -9.84 15.09 -14.63
C VAL A 314 -8.90 15.77 -15.62
N THR A 315 -8.88 15.34 -16.89
CA THR A 315 -8.09 15.97 -17.95
C THR A 315 -8.34 17.47 -18.05
N ARG A 316 -9.62 17.88 -18.12
CA ARG A 316 -9.98 19.31 -18.19
C ARG A 316 -9.57 20.08 -16.93
N ARG A 317 -9.69 19.48 -15.75
CA ARG A 317 -9.36 20.12 -14.47
C ARG A 317 -7.86 20.28 -14.30
N LEU A 318 -7.07 19.27 -14.66
CA LEU A 318 -5.61 19.37 -14.65
C LEU A 318 -5.11 20.45 -15.62
N ALA A 319 -5.68 20.52 -16.85
CA ALA A 319 -5.33 21.58 -17.80
C ALA A 319 -5.67 22.98 -17.24
N ARG A 320 -6.84 23.15 -16.59
CA ARG A 320 -7.21 24.42 -15.92
C ARG A 320 -6.30 24.76 -14.75
N ALA A 321 -5.82 23.76 -14.01
CA ALA A 321 -4.87 23.96 -12.91
C ALA A 321 -3.47 24.38 -13.40
N GLY A 322 -3.21 24.33 -14.72
CA GLY A 322 -1.94 24.76 -15.32
C GLY A 322 -0.98 23.62 -15.68
N PHE A 323 -1.42 22.37 -15.62
CA PHE A 323 -0.64 21.26 -16.16
C PHE A 323 -0.57 21.29 -17.68
N ALA A 324 0.57 20.90 -18.23
CA ALA A 324 0.80 20.74 -19.67
C ALA A 324 0.81 19.24 -20.05
N ASN A 325 0.74 18.97 -21.36
CA ASN A 325 0.81 17.63 -21.94
C ASN A 325 -0.19 16.64 -21.32
N VAL A 326 -1.39 17.14 -20.99
CA VAL A 326 -2.42 16.34 -20.33
C VAL A 326 -3.06 15.39 -21.34
N HIS A 327 -2.94 14.10 -21.12
CA HIS A 327 -3.54 13.08 -21.98
C HIS A 327 -3.97 11.84 -21.19
N ASN A 328 -4.89 11.08 -21.76
CA ASN A 328 -5.40 9.84 -21.19
C ASN A 328 -4.68 8.63 -21.78
N ASP A 329 -4.39 7.66 -20.94
CA ASP A 329 -3.99 6.31 -21.33
C ASP A 329 -5.15 5.34 -21.07
N SER A 330 -5.65 4.72 -22.14
CA SER A 330 -6.82 3.83 -22.07
C SER A 330 -6.48 2.44 -21.53
N GLU A 331 -5.22 2.03 -21.55
CA GLU A 331 -4.78 0.72 -21.07
C GLU A 331 -4.71 0.72 -19.54
N THR A 332 -4.10 1.75 -18.95
CA THR A 332 -3.93 1.87 -17.49
C THR A 332 -5.07 2.61 -16.82
N PHE A 333 -5.95 3.28 -17.57
CA PHE A 333 -6.98 4.20 -17.09
C PHE A 333 -6.40 5.39 -16.29
N CYS A 334 -5.23 5.84 -16.70
CA CYS A 334 -4.56 6.97 -16.08
C CYS A 334 -4.63 8.21 -16.96
N VAL A 335 -4.64 9.37 -16.32
CA VAL A 335 -4.33 10.65 -16.93
C VAL A 335 -2.89 10.98 -16.59
N VAL A 336 -2.09 11.27 -17.61
CA VAL A 336 -0.71 11.73 -17.47
C VAL A 336 -0.67 13.23 -17.75
N ALA A 337 0.11 13.96 -16.94
CA ALA A 337 0.28 15.38 -17.09
C ALA A 337 1.70 15.79 -16.67
N ALA A 338 2.13 16.98 -17.04
CA ALA A 338 3.43 17.51 -16.63
C ALA A 338 3.31 18.93 -16.09
N ARG A 339 4.12 19.29 -15.10
CA ARG A 339 4.32 20.70 -14.79
C ARG A 339 5.10 21.37 -15.91
N PRO A 340 4.66 22.54 -16.43
CA PRO A 340 5.41 23.27 -17.45
C PRO A 340 6.87 23.50 -17.04
N GLY A 341 7.80 23.29 -17.98
CA GLY A 341 9.20 23.65 -17.80
C GLY A 341 9.38 25.16 -17.60
N ARG A 342 10.50 25.59 -17.07
CA ARG A 342 10.84 27.01 -17.08
C ARG A 342 10.96 27.46 -18.56
N ARG A 343 10.22 28.48 -18.94
CA ARG A 343 10.52 29.14 -20.23
C ARG A 343 11.96 29.67 -20.15
N ARG A 344 12.79 29.22 -21.05
CA ARG A 344 14.14 29.79 -21.24
C ARG A 344 14.05 31.20 -21.71
#